data_28d4a68691f843eb7b03bdc2ad140224
#
_entry.id   28d4a68691f843eb7b03bdc2ad140224
#
_cell.length_a   1.000
_cell.length_b   1.000
_cell.length_c   1.000
_cell.angle_alpha   90.00
_cell.angle_beta   90.00
_cell.angle_gamma   90.00
#
_symmetry.space_group_name_H-M   'P 1'
#
loop_
_entity.id
_entity.type
_entity.pdbx_description
1 polymer ?
#
loop_
_entity_poly.entity_id
_entity_poly.type
_entity_poly.pdbx_seq_one_letter_code
_entity_poly.pdbx_strand_id
1 'polypeptide(L)'
;MKKEYSVLMSVYQKENPEYFRAALSSIFHQTVLPTEIVLVCDGPLTAALDAVILEYEDSCSKDTPRSTQTDMDDRVTPDGKLDMPGTVFRVVRLTENQGLGKALNEGLGHCSCEWIARMDTDDLAAPDRCEKQLRYLESHPDVDALSGTIAEFQGDALDVQVAEKAVTSYKTVPQTPEEISGYIKQRNPINHPCVMFKKSSVELSGGYQLCPYFEDYDLWVRMYRDHAVLANLPDTLLYMRVNGMHQRRGGVEYAKAIISFRNRMYQYGLLNLAEYLPMTAARVLISLIPNFMRKYLYDKKLRKHM
;
A
#
# COMPACT_ATOMS: atom_id res chain seq x y z
N MET A 1 15.60 -15.63 -11.18
CA MET A 1 14.97 -14.44 -11.82
C MET A 1 15.76 -13.21 -11.42
N LYS A 2 15.90 -12.20 -12.29
CA LYS A 2 16.39 -10.89 -11.84
C LYS A 2 15.37 -10.34 -10.82
N LYS A 3 15.85 -9.91 -9.67
CA LYS A 3 15.02 -9.29 -8.61
C LYS A 3 14.66 -7.85 -9.00
N GLU A 4 13.91 -7.69 -10.11
CA GLU A 4 13.52 -6.38 -10.64
C GLU A 4 12.09 -6.05 -10.21
N TYR A 5 11.91 -4.87 -9.63
CA TYR A 5 10.60 -4.36 -9.25
C TYR A 5 10.57 -2.83 -9.29
N SER A 6 9.39 -2.29 -9.53
CA SER A 6 9.11 -0.86 -9.41
C SER A 6 8.48 -0.58 -8.06
N VAL A 7 8.81 0.55 -7.45
CA VAL A 7 8.03 1.11 -6.33
C VAL A 7 7.04 2.12 -6.88
N LEU A 8 5.77 2.01 -6.51
CA LEU A 8 4.71 2.94 -6.90
C LEU A 8 4.18 3.69 -5.68
N MET A 9 4.32 5.01 -5.69
CA MET A 9 3.86 5.92 -4.64
C MET A 9 3.05 7.07 -5.23
N SER A 10 2.16 7.66 -4.42
CA SER A 10 1.43 8.87 -4.79
C SER A 10 1.44 9.86 -3.64
N VAL A 11 1.77 11.11 -3.92
CA VAL A 11 1.80 12.23 -2.98
C VAL A 11 0.85 13.33 -3.41
N TYR A 12 0.21 14.00 -2.46
CA TYR A 12 -0.69 15.13 -2.70
C TYR A 12 -0.40 16.29 -1.74
N GLN A 13 -0.94 17.46 -2.01
CA GLN A 13 -0.59 18.73 -1.33
C GLN A 13 -0.75 18.74 0.21
N LYS A 14 -1.53 17.82 0.81
CA LYS A 14 -1.76 17.78 2.27
C LYS A 14 -0.82 16.82 2.99
N GLU A 15 0.09 16.17 2.26
CA GLU A 15 1.08 15.30 2.87
C GLU A 15 2.06 16.10 3.74
N ASN A 16 2.54 15.47 4.82
CA ASN A 16 3.57 16.03 5.66
C ASN A 16 4.95 15.80 5.01
N PRO A 17 5.74 16.86 4.71
CA PRO A 17 7.04 16.69 4.04
C PRO A 17 8.02 15.81 4.80
N GLU A 18 8.02 15.82 6.15
CA GLU A 18 8.90 14.99 6.96
C GLU A 18 8.50 13.51 6.90
N TYR A 19 7.19 13.20 6.90
CA TYR A 19 6.70 11.83 6.74
C TYR A 19 7.02 11.33 5.34
N PHE A 20 6.83 12.16 4.32
CA PHE A 20 7.16 11.83 2.95
C PHE A 20 8.66 11.55 2.77
N ARG A 21 9.53 12.38 3.35
CA ARG A 21 10.97 12.14 3.37
C ARG A 21 11.30 10.80 4.04
N ALA A 22 10.71 10.52 5.20
CA ALA A 22 10.92 9.29 5.93
C ALA A 22 10.44 8.04 5.15
N ALA A 23 9.29 8.14 4.46
CA ALA A 23 8.77 7.08 3.61
C ALA A 23 9.74 6.77 2.44
N LEU A 24 10.19 7.78 1.72
CA LEU A 24 11.21 7.62 0.66
C LEU A 24 12.49 7.03 1.23
N SER A 25 13.01 7.57 2.35
CA SER A 25 14.18 7.06 3.03
C SER A 25 14.05 5.57 3.33
N SER A 26 12.90 5.10 3.80
CA SER A 26 12.67 3.67 4.10
C SER A 26 12.73 2.76 2.86
N ILE A 27 12.42 3.29 1.66
CA ILE A 27 12.58 2.58 0.39
C ILE A 27 14.06 2.58 -0.04
N PHE A 28 14.77 3.67 0.18
CA PHE A 28 16.19 3.76 -0.11
C PHE A 28 17.05 2.87 0.80
N HIS A 29 16.53 2.47 1.98
CA HIS A 29 17.19 1.54 2.90
C HIS A 29 16.72 0.08 2.77
N GLN A 30 16.05 -0.29 1.68
CA GLN A 30 15.70 -1.70 1.44
C GLN A 30 16.95 -2.55 1.19
N THR A 31 16.95 -3.80 1.72
CA THR A 31 18.04 -4.77 1.46
C THR A 31 18.18 -5.14 -0.01
N VAL A 32 17.06 -5.12 -0.76
CA VAL A 32 17.04 -5.23 -2.23
C VAL A 32 16.46 -3.94 -2.78
N LEU A 33 17.29 -3.18 -3.51
CA LEU A 33 16.88 -1.90 -4.09
C LEU A 33 15.91 -2.08 -5.26
N PRO A 34 14.94 -1.15 -5.44
CA PRO A 34 14.07 -1.13 -6.61
C PRO A 34 14.84 -0.81 -7.89
N THR A 35 14.34 -1.27 -9.02
CA THR A 35 14.83 -0.86 -10.35
C THR A 35 14.45 0.59 -10.63
N GLU A 36 13.26 0.96 -10.17
CA GLU A 36 12.75 2.33 -10.28
C GLU A 36 11.76 2.65 -9.16
N ILE A 37 11.64 3.93 -8.89
CA ILE A 37 10.58 4.51 -8.06
C ILE A 37 9.75 5.41 -8.97
N VAL A 38 8.46 5.14 -9.09
CA VAL A 38 7.50 5.97 -9.80
C VAL A 38 6.66 6.70 -8.75
N LEU A 39 6.89 8.01 -8.65
CA LEU A 39 6.17 8.90 -7.75
C LEU A 39 5.16 9.74 -8.53
N VAL A 40 3.89 9.62 -8.21
CA VAL A 40 2.82 10.44 -8.80
C VAL A 40 2.48 11.60 -7.88
N CYS A 41 2.67 12.81 -8.37
CA CYS A 41 2.18 14.03 -7.72
C CYS A 41 0.71 14.22 -8.12
N ASP A 42 -0.22 13.90 -7.22
CA ASP A 42 -1.66 14.01 -7.46
C ASP A 42 -2.12 15.47 -7.30
N GLY A 43 -1.90 16.24 -8.36
CA GLY A 43 -2.09 17.69 -8.43
C GLY A 43 -0.87 18.50 -7.97
N PRO A 44 -0.99 19.83 -7.95
CA PRO A 44 0.08 20.73 -7.49
C PRO A 44 0.46 20.45 -6.04
N LEU A 45 1.76 20.46 -5.77
CA LEU A 45 2.32 20.23 -4.44
C LEU A 45 2.73 21.56 -3.78
N THR A 46 3.05 21.51 -2.49
CA THR A 46 3.68 22.61 -1.77
C THR A 46 5.18 22.68 -2.09
N ALA A 47 5.79 23.87 -1.95
CA ALA A 47 7.23 24.04 -2.14
C ALA A 47 8.07 23.10 -1.24
N ALA A 48 7.57 22.80 -0.02
CA ALA A 48 8.24 21.87 0.89
C ALA A 48 8.24 20.42 0.40
N LEU A 49 7.13 19.96 -0.21
CA LEU A 49 7.05 18.64 -0.82
C LEU A 49 7.90 18.56 -2.09
N ASP A 50 7.91 19.62 -2.92
CA ASP A 50 8.77 19.70 -4.09
C ASP A 50 10.26 19.67 -3.71
N ALA A 51 10.65 20.32 -2.61
CA ALA A 51 12.03 20.28 -2.11
C ALA A 51 12.46 18.84 -1.73
N VAL A 52 11.57 18.05 -1.11
CA VAL A 52 11.84 16.62 -0.83
C VAL A 52 12.02 15.83 -2.12
N ILE A 53 11.19 16.08 -3.15
CA ILE A 53 11.34 15.39 -4.44
C ILE A 53 12.70 15.68 -5.06
N LEU A 54 13.13 16.95 -5.11
CA LEU A 54 14.43 17.35 -5.66
C LEU A 54 15.61 16.71 -4.93
N GLU A 55 15.53 16.60 -3.59
CA GLU A 55 16.54 15.93 -2.76
C GLU A 55 16.78 14.47 -3.22
N TYR A 56 15.72 13.74 -3.56
CA TYR A 56 15.80 12.35 -3.98
C TYR A 56 16.06 12.17 -5.49
N GLU A 57 15.63 13.10 -6.35
CA GLU A 57 16.02 13.11 -7.77
C GLU A 57 17.54 13.24 -7.92
N ASP A 58 18.18 14.10 -7.13
CA ASP A 58 19.63 14.28 -7.10
C ASP A 58 20.37 13.01 -6.63
N SER A 59 19.76 12.22 -5.76
CA SER A 59 20.33 10.98 -5.21
C SER A 59 20.27 9.80 -6.19
N CYS A 60 19.43 9.87 -7.22
CA CYS A 60 19.28 8.85 -8.26
C CYS A 60 20.04 9.24 -9.52
N SER A 61 21.37 9.22 -9.48
CA SER A 61 22.21 9.54 -10.66
C SER A 61 21.99 8.54 -11.80
N LYS A 62 21.77 9.06 -13.01
CA LYS A 62 21.49 8.26 -14.21
C LYS A 62 22.73 7.51 -14.75
N ASP A 63 23.93 7.83 -14.28
CA ASP A 63 25.21 7.40 -14.90
C ASP A 63 25.98 6.34 -14.11
N THR A 64 25.46 5.87 -12.96
CA THR A 64 26.17 4.88 -12.15
C THR A 64 25.67 3.46 -12.48
N PRO A 65 26.56 2.52 -12.88
CA PRO A 65 26.17 1.13 -13.13
C PRO A 65 25.57 0.48 -11.89
N ARG A 66 24.48 -0.26 -12.04
CA ARG A 66 23.80 -0.99 -10.97
C ARG A 66 24.77 -1.98 -10.32
N SER A 67 25.22 -1.70 -9.10
CA SER A 67 25.87 -2.67 -8.23
C SER A 67 24.82 -3.55 -7.58
N THR A 68 24.85 -4.87 -7.80
CA THR A 68 23.86 -5.82 -7.32
C THR A 68 23.95 -6.11 -5.83
N GLN A 69 24.96 -5.61 -5.13
CA GLN A 69 25.19 -5.75 -3.69
C GLN A 69 26.16 -4.69 -3.21
N THR A 70 25.66 -3.56 -2.76
CA THR A 70 26.40 -2.62 -1.90
C THR A 70 25.87 -2.77 -0.49
N ASP A 71 26.76 -2.97 0.48
CA ASP A 71 26.41 -2.93 1.91
C ASP A 71 25.74 -1.59 2.24
N MET A 72 24.83 -1.57 3.21
CA MET A 72 24.08 -0.36 3.57
C MET A 72 25.00 0.82 3.93
N ASP A 73 26.14 0.56 4.55
CA ASP A 73 27.12 1.57 4.97
C ASP A 73 27.82 2.24 3.79
N ASP A 74 27.92 1.58 2.64
CA ASP A 74 28.56 2.11 1.41
C ASP A 74 27.62 3.04 0.61
N ARG A 75 26.36 3.16 1.00
CA ARG A 75 25.35 3.99 0.30
C ARG A 75 25.25 5.43 0.82
N VAL A 76 25.97 5.74 1.88
CA VAL A 76 26.04 7.11 2.42
C VAL A 76 27.29 7.76 1.89
N THR A 77 27.14 8.80 1.07
CA THR A 77 28.26 9.60 0.58
C THR A 77 28.95 10.32 1.75
N PRO A 78 30.24 10.75 1.61
CA PRO A 78 30.97 11.45 2.66
C PRO A 78 30.30 12.74 3.16
N ASP A 79 29.40 13.34 2.37
CA ASP A 79 28.57 14.49 2.73
C ASP A 79 27.21 14.09 3.34
N GLY A 80 26.99 12.80 3.63
CA GLY A 80 25.81 12.29 4.31
C GLY A 80 24.59 12.12 3.40
N LYS A 81 24.73 12.23 2.07
CA LYS A 81 23.65 11.96 1.12
C LYS A 81 23.54 10.48 0.83
N LEU A 82 22.32 10.03 0.56
CA LEU A 82 22.05 8.67 0.08
C LEU A 82 22.33 8.59 -1.43
N ASP A 83 23.14 7.63 -1.83
CA ASP A 83 23.39 7.33 -3.24
C ASP A 83 22.66 6.03 -3.63
N MET A 84 21.90 6.07 -4.72
CA MET A 84 21.13 4.94 -5.24
C MET A 84 21.59 4.56 -6.64
N PRO A 85 22.78 3.98 -6.79
CA PRO A 85 23.31 3.64 -8.10
C PRO A 85 22.38 2.66 -8.83
N GLY A 86 21.93 3.08 -10.02
CA GLY A 86 21.11 2.25 -10.91
C GLY A 86 19.63 2.13 -10.56
N THR A 87 19.11 2.90 -9.60
CA THR A 87 17.67 3.10 -9.40
C THR A 87 17.21 4.34 -10.17
N VAL A 88 16.15 4.23 -10.95
CA VAL A 88 15.54 5.36 -11.66
C VAL A 88 14.46 5.98 -10.78
N PHE A 89 14.55 7.28 -10.50
CA PHE A 89 13.48 8.02 -9.84
C PHE A 89 12.68 8.80 -10.88
N ARG A 90 11.42 8.42 -11.06
CA ARG A 90 10.50 8.99 -12.06
C ARG A 90 9.37 9.74 -11.39
N VAL A 91 9.28 11.04 -11.63
CA VAL A 91 8.21 11.90 -11.12
C VAL A 91 7.17 12.14 -12.21
N VAL A 92 5.92 11.79 -11.93
CA VAL A 92 4.75 12.01 -12.79
C VAL A 92 3.88 13.08 -12.14
N ARG A 93 3.66 14.21 -12.81
CA ARG A 93 2.92 15.34 -12.26
C ARG A 93 1.55 15.46 -12.92
N LEU A 94 0.48 15.32 -12.14
CA LEU A 94 -0.87 15.57 -12.59
C LEU A 94 -1.19 17.07 -12.46
N THR A 95 -2.02 17.59 -13.35
CA THR A 95 -2.42 19.00 -13.35
C THR A 95 -3.38 19.35 -12.23
N GLU A 96 -4.15 18.37 -11.73
CA GLU A 96 -5.12 18.51 -10.65
C GLU A 96 -5.18 17.25 -9.79
N ASN A 97 -5.70 17.37 -8.57
CA ASN A 97 -5.91 16.21 -7.70
C ASN A 97 -7.08 15.36 -8.22
N GLN A 98 -6.81 14.14 -8.60
CA GLN A 98 -7.78 13.18 -9.15
C GLN A 98 -8.14 12.05 -8.17
N GLY A 99 -7.44 12.00 -7.03
CA GLY A 99 -7.58 10.98 -6.00
C GLY A 99 -6.70 9.75 -6.23
N LEU A 100 -6.43 9.04 -5.12
CA LEU A 100 -5.42 7.97 -5.03
C LEU A 100 -5.54 6.92 -6.15
N GLY A 101 -6.75 6.40 -6.41
CA GLY A 101 -6.94 5.34 -7.40
C GLY A 101 -6.53 5.75 -8.81
N LYS A 102 -6.88 6.97 -9.24
CA LYS A 102 -6.49 7.48 -10.56
C LYS A 102 -4.99 7.79 -10.63
N ALA A 103 -4.43 8.37 -9.56
CA ALA A 103 -3.00 8.63 -9.49
C ALA A 103 -2.19 7.31 -9.56
N LEU A 104 -2.63 6.26 -8.88
CA LEU A 104 -1.98 4.95 -8.95
C LEU A 104 -2.10 4.32 -10.35
N ASN A 105 -3.23 4.45 -11.04
CA ASN A 105 -3.36 3.98 -12.42
C ASN A 105 -2.41 4.71 -13.37
N GLU A 106 -2.31 6.03 -13.25
CA GLU A 106 -1.35 6.81 -14.03
C GLU A 106 0.07 6.35 -13.78
N GLY A 107 0.46 6.24 -12.51
CA GLY A 107 1.80 5.76 -12.14
C GLY A 107 2.08 4.33 -12.60
N LEU A 108 1.07 3.43 -12.57
CA LEU A 108 1.19 2.07 -13.07
C LEU A 108 1.58 2.04 -14.55
N GLY A 109 1.01 2.94 -15.36
CA GLY A 109 1.37 3.10 -16.77
C GLY A 109 2.84 3.46 -16.99
N HIS A 110 3.47 4.14 -16.03
CA HIS A 110 4.87 4.55 -16.08
C HIS A 110 5.86 3.53 -15.47
N CYS A 111 5.37 2.51 -14.75
CA CYS A 111 6.20 1.44 -14.23
C CYS A 111 6.68 0.51 -15.34
N SER A 112 7.98 0.18 -15.35
CA SER A 112 8.59 -0.69 -16.36
C SER A 112 8.70 -2.15 -15.94
N CYS A 113 8.70 -2.44 -14.62
CA CYS A 113 8.80 -3.80 -14.10
C CYS A 113 7.44 -4.47 -14.03
N GLU A 114 7.46 -5.81 -14.07
CA GLU A 114 6.26 -6.64 -13.85
C GLU A 114 5.82 -6.62 -12.38
N TRP A 115 6.76 -6.65 -11.44
CA TRP A 115 6.47 -6.57 -10.02
C TRP A 115 6.43 -5.12 -9.54
N ILE A 116 5.30 -4.74 -8.92
CA ILE A 116 5.07 -3.40 -8.41
C ILE A 116 4.89 -3.46 -6.89
N ALA A 117 5.79 -2.85 -6.15
CA ALA A 117 5.67 -2.64 -4.70
C ALA A 117 4.97 -1.31 -4.45
N ARG A 118 3.73 -1.36 -3.97
CA ARG A 118 2.97 -0.14 -3.63
C ARG A 118 3.28 0.31 -2.21
N MET A 119 3.32 1.63 -1.97
CA MET A 119 3.50 2.20 -0.64
C MET A 119 2.84 3.58 -0.50
N ASP A 120 2.33 3.90 0.69
CA ASP A 120 1.87 5.24 1.06
C ASP A 120 3.05 6.15 1.42
N THR A 121 2.86 7.46 1.29
CA THR A 121 3.92 8.47 1.49
C THR A 121 4.06 8.93 2.95
N ASP A 122 3.28 8.38 3.87
CA ASP A 122 3.32 8.67 5.31
C ASP A 122 3.71 7.44 6.17
N ASP A 123 3.95 6.29 5.52
CA ASP A 123 4.30 5.03 6.17
C ASP A 123 5.81 4.71 6.07
N LEU A 124 6.28 3.71 6.83
CA LEU A 124 7.67 3.26 6.82
C LEU A 124 7.75 1.78 6.43
N ALA A 125 8.49 1.46 5.37
CA ALA A 125 8.72 0.07 4.96
C ALA A 125 9.72 -0.63 5.91
N ALA A 126 9.45 -1.89 6.28
CA ALA A 126 10.45 -2.71 6.96
C ALA A 126 11.68 -2.89 6.04
N PRO A 127 12.91 -2.86 6.57
CA PRO A 127 14.13 -2.85 5.73
C PRO A 127 14.26 -4.04 4.78
N ASP A 128 13.73 -5.18 5.14
CA ASP A 128 13.76 -6.44 4.37
C ASP A 128 12.43 -6.78 3.67
N ARG A 129 11.50 -5.82 3.62
CA ARG A 129 10.17 -6.03 3.03
C ARG A 129 10.24 -6.58 1.61
N CYS A 130 10.90 -5.86 0.72
CA CYS A 130 10.92 -6.23 -0.69
C CYS A 130 11.72 -7.51 -0.93
N GLU A 131 12.77 -7.76 -0.17
CA GLU A 131 13.52 -9.02 -0.23
C GLU A 131 12.63 -10.22 0.15
N LYS A 132 11.89 -10.13 1.26
CA LYS A 132 10.97 -11.19 1.71
C LYS A 132 9.89 -11.46 0.67
N GLN A 133 9.28 -10.40 0.13
CA GLN A 133 8.25 -10.53 -0.90
C GLN A 133 8.80 -11.20 -2.16
N LEU A 134 9.92 -10.73 -2.70
CA LEU A 134 10.54 -11.30 -3.89
C LEU A 134 10.98 -12.76 -3.69
N ARG A 135 11.52 -13.10 -2.54
CA ARG A 135 11.90 -14.48 -2.20
C ARG A 135 10.68 -15.41 -2.19
N TYR A 136 9.57 -14.97 -1.61
CA TYR A 136 8.32 -15.75 -1.62
C TYR A 136 7.79 -15.94 -3.04
N LEU A 137 7.73 -14.87 -3.83
CA LEU A 137 7.23 -14.88 -5.21
C LEU A 137 8.11 -15.72 -6.15
N GLU A 138 9.41 -15.83 -5.88
CA GLU A 138 10.30 -16.71 -6.62
C GLU A 138 9.96 -18.19 -6.41
N SER A 139 9.53 -18.57 -5.20
CA SER A 139 9.09 -19.94 -4.88
C SER A 139 7.60 -20.19 -5.17
N HIS A 140 6.80 -19.15 -5.41
CA HIS A 140 5.36 -19.22 -5.70
C HIS A 140 5.03 -18.37 -6.94
N PRO A 141 5.44 -18.81 -8.15
CA PRO A 141 5.32 -18.02 -9.37
C PRO A 141 3.87 -17.82 -9.86
N ASP A 142 2.94 -18.59 -9.34
CA ASP A 142 1.49 -18.49 -9.56
C ASP A 142 0.83 -17.33 -8.80
N VAL A 143 1.48 -16.81 -7.75
CA VAL A 143 0.94 -15.66 -6.98
C VAL A 143 0.97 -14.38 -7.82
N ASP A 144 -0.13 -13.63 -7.80
CA ASP A 144 -0.31 -12.37 -8.53
C ASP A 144 -0.25 -11.14 -7.63
N ALA A 145 -0.63 -11.27 -6.35
CA ALA A 145 -0.49 -10.20 -5.37
C ALA A 145 -0.12 -10.78 -4.00
N LEU A 146 0.91 -10.20 -3.39
CA LEU A 146 1.46 -10.61 -2.11
C LEU A 146 1.54 -9.39 -1.16
N SER A 147 0.88 -9.49 0.00
CA SER A 147 0.98 -8.50 1.04
C SER A 147 1.50 -9.15 2.34
N GLY A 148 1.26 -8.56 3.48
CA GLY A 148 1.67 -9.10 4.78
C GLY A 148 1.10 -8.32 5.95
N THR A 149 1.63 -8.57 7.13
CA THR A 149 1.22 -7.87 8.35
C THR A 149 1.68 -6.41 8.33
N ILE A 150 0.84 -5.53 8.84
CA ILE A 150 1.16 -4.12 9.11
C ILE A 150 1.22 -3.92 10.63
N ALA A 151 2.27 -3.27 11.11
CA ALA A 151 2.35 -2.73 12.46
C ALA A 151 1.80 -1.30 12.47
N GLU A 152 0.76 -1.04 13.25
CA GLU A 152 0.15 0.29 13.37
C GLU A 152 0.82 1.05 14.52
N PHE A 153 1.33 2.25 14.27
CA PHE A 153 1.94 3.11 15.29
C PHE A 153 1.33 4.51 15.33
N GLN A 154 1.53 5.20 16.44
CA GLN A 154 1.11 6.60 16.64
C GLN A 154 2.31 7.50 16.89
N GLY A 155 2.19 8.77 16.49
CA GLY A 155 3.24 9.78 16.69
C GLY A 155 4.04 10.07 15.43
N ASP A 156 5.17 10.74 15.64
CA ASP A 156 5.96 11.39 14.57
C ASP A 156 7.28 10.66 14.29
N ALA A 157 7.31 9.32 14.48
CA ALA A 157 8.50 8.54 14.17
C ALA A 157 8.90 8.71 12.69
N LEU A 158 10.17 9.01 12.43
CA LEU A 158 10.73 9.21 11.10
C LEU A 158 11.65 8.06 10.65
N ASP A 159 11.81 7.05 11.51
CA ASP A 159 12.55 5.83 11.19
C ASP A 159 11.85 4.59 11.78
N VAL A 160 12.22 3.42 11.25
CA VAL A 160 11.61 2.14 11.61
C VAL A 160 11.86 1.77 13.07
N GLN A 161 13.04 2.06 13.61
CA GLN A 161 13.41 1.66 15.00
C GLN A 161 12.59 2.42 16.03
N VAL A 162 12.30 3.70 15.76
CA VAL A 162 11.43 4.52 16.61
C VAL A 162 9.96 4.12 16.42
N ALA A 163 9.53 3.89 15.19
CA ALA A 163 8.17 3.43 14.90
C ALA A 163 7.85 2.08 15.56
N GLU A 164 8.77 1.13 15.54
CA GLU A 164 8.63 -0.18 16.17
C GLU A 164 8.34 -0.08 17.67
N LYS A 165 9.02 0.83 18.37
CA LYS A 165 8.78 1.09 19.80
C LYS A 165 7.43 1.76 20.09
N ALA A 166 6.84 2.40 19.07
CA ALA A 166 5.56 3.11 19.15
C ALA A 166 4.38 2.30 18.60
N VAL A 167 4.59 1.01 18.28
CA VAL A 167 3.55 0.10 17.78
C VAL A 167 2.44 -0.07 18.82
N THR A 168 1.21 0.13 18.40
CA THR A 168 0.02 0.01 19.26
C THR A 168 -0.84 -1.21 18.90
N SER A 169 -0.75 -1.68 17.66
CA SER A 169 -1.52 -2.83 17.18
C SER A 169 -0.95 -3.41 15.90
N TYR A 170 -1.35 -4.66 15.59
CA TYR A 170 -1.01 -5.32 14.35
C TYR A 170 -2.27 -5.59 13.52
N LYS A 171 -2.21 -5.26 12.25
CA LYS A 171 -3.24 -5.62 11.27
C LYS A 171 -2.77 -6.85 10.48
N THR A 172 -3.17 -8.02 10.97
CA THR A 172 -2.94 -9.31 10.31
C THR A 172 -4.03 -9.60 9.27
N VAL A 173 -3.67 -10.37 8.26
CA VAL A 173 -4.54 -10.81 7.16
C VAL A 173 -4.38 -12.32 6.95
N PRO A 174 -5.36 -13.02 6.32
CA PRO A 174 -5.23 -14.45 6.01
C PRO A 174 -4.05 -14.67 5.06
N GLN A 175 -3.33 -15.78 5.25
CA GLN A 175 -2.05 -15.99 4.58
C GLN A 175 -2.21 -16.74 3.26
N THR A 176 -3.01 -17.81 3.25
CA THR A 176 -3.13 -18.70 2.08
C THR A 176 -4.28 -18.30 1.16
N PRO A 177 -4.24 -18.67 -0.13
CA PRO A 177 -5.35 -18.43 -1.06
C PRO A 177 -6.68 -19.02 -0.57
N GLU A 178 -6.65 -20.18 0.11
CA GLU A 178 -7.85 -20.83 0.66
C GLU A 178 -8.47 -20.01 1.78
N GLU A 179 -7.65 -19.51 2.70
CA GLU A 179 -8.11 -18.61 3.78
C GLU A 179 -8.66 -17.30 3.21
N ILE A 180 -7.99 -16.76 2.19
CA ILE A 180 -8.40 -15.53 1.50
C ILE A 180 -9.76 -15.71 0.85
N SER A 181 -10.05 -16.85 0.25
CA SER A 181 -11.30 -17.12 -0.46
C SER A 181 -12.55 -16.93 0.38
N GLY A 182 -12.50 -17.33 1.64
CA GLY A 182 -13.58 -17.10 2.61
C GLY A 182 -13.59 -15.69 3.19
N TYR A 183 -12.39 -15.14 3.42
CA TYR A 183 -12.22 -13.84 4.07
C TYR A 183 -12.58 -12.66 3.15
N ILE A 184 -12.29 -12.75 1.84
CA ILE A 184 -12.55 -11.69 0.85
C ILE A 184 -14.02 -11.31 0.75
N LYS A 185 -14.92 -12.22 1.06
CA LYS A 185 -16.37 -11.92 1.14
C LYS A 185 -16.72 -10.98 2.30
N GLN A 186 -15.93 -10.99 3.35
CA GLN A 186 -16.20 -10.29 4.60
C GLN A 186 -15.38 -9.02 4.75
N ARG A 187 -14.08 -9.05 4.41
CA ARG A 187 -13.11 -7.98 4.63
C ARG A 187 -12.07 -7.95 3.54
N ASN A 188 -11.41 -6.81 3.42
CA ASN A 188 -10.25 -6.66 2.56
C ASN A 188 -9.14 -7.64 3.00
N PRO A 189 -8.75 -8.59 2.14
CA PRO A 189 -7.77 -9.63 2.49
C PRO A 189 -6.32 -9.19 2.28
N ILE A 190 -6.10 -8.05 1.64
CA ILE A 190 -4.78 -7.54 1.28
C ILE A 190 -4.54 -6.20 1.97
N ASN A 191 -3.40 -6.05 2.60
CA ASN A 191 -2.94 -4.79 3.16
C ASN A 191 -2.33 -3.93 2.05
N HIS A 192 -3.12 -3.04 1.48
CA HIS A 192 -2.75 -2.21 0.34
C HIS A 192 -1.43 -1.44 0.51
N PRO A 193 -1.10 -0.82 1.68
CA PRO A 193 0.16 -0.07 1.83
C PRO A 193 1.44 -0.90 1.66
N CYS A 194 1.38 -2.22 1.82
CA CYS A 194 2.55 -3.09 1.69
C CYS A 194 2.42 -4.17 0.62
N VAL A 195 1.48 -4.03 -0.31
CA VAL A 195 1.30 -5.02 -1.37
C VAL A 195 2.40 -4.95 -2.42
N MET A 196 2.81 -6.11 -2.92
CA MET A 196 3.56 -6.29 -4.17
C MET A 196 2.69 -7.11 -5.12
N PHE A 197 2.47 -6.65 -6.34
CA PHE A 197 1.57 -7.29 -7.31
C PHE A 197 2.16 -7.31 -8.72
N LYS A 198 1.68 -8.23 -9.55
CA LYS A 198 1.97 -8.24 -10.98
C LYS A 198 1.20 -7.11 -11.68
N LYS A 199 1.92 -6.28 -12.43
CA LYS A 199 1.34 -5.21 -13.24
C LYS A 199 0.29 -5.75 -14.20
N SER A 200 0.63 -6.80 -14.94
CA SER A 200 -0.25 -7.45 -15.91
C SER A 200 -1.57 -7.94 -15.29
N SER A 201 -1.54 -8.50 -14.06
CA SER A 201 -2.75 -8.98 -13.38
C SER A 201 -3.66 -7.84 -12.93
N VAL A 202 -3.09 -6.71 -12.49
CA VAL A 202 -3.86 -5.50 -12.14
C VAL A 202 -4.47 -4.88 -13.40
N GLU A 203 -3.71 -4.78 -14.49
CA GLU A 203 -4.20 -4.26 -15.78
C GLU A 203 -5.32 -5.14 -16.36
N LEU A 204 -5.16 -6.47 -16.33
CA LEU A 204 -6.17 -7.44 -16.77
C LEU A 204 -7.50 -7.26 -16.01
N SER A 205 -7.43 -6.97 -14.72
CA SER A 205 -8.59 -6.71 -13.87
C SER A 205 -9.14 -5.27 -13.98
N GLY A 206 -8.59 -4.45 -14.89
CA GLY A 206 -9.05 -3.10 -15.20
C GLY A 206 -8.56 -2.02 -14.23
N GLY A 207 -7.45 -2.23 -13.53
CA GLY A 207 -6.80 -1.26 -12.67
C GLY A 207 -7.66 -0.79 -11.49
N TYR A 208 -7.27 0.32 -10.86
CA TYR A 208 -8.08 0.95 -9.80
C TYR A 208 -9.31 1.62 -10.41
N GLN A 209 -10.48 1.30 -9.91
CA GLN A 209 -11.76 1.88 -10.35
C GLN A 209 -12.35 2.79 -9.28
N LEU A 210 -13.18 3.75 -9.71
CA LEU A 210 -13.89 4.62 -8.78
C LEU A 210 -14.83 3.79 -7.90
N CYS A 211 -14.44 3.60 -6.66
CA CYS A 211 -15.16 2.90 -5.61
C CYS A 211 -14.87 3.56 -4.25
N PRO A 212 -15.50 4.71 -3.92
CA PRO A 212 -15.14 5.52 -2.76
C PRO A 212 -14.99 4.70 -1.48
N TYR A 213 -13.88 4.85 -0.78
CA TYR A 213 -13.44 4.10 0.42
C TYR A 213 -13.05 2.64 0.20
N PHE A 214 -13.25 2.06 -0.98
CA PHE A 214 -13.04 0.63 -1.26
C PHE A 214 -12.28 0.40 -2.56
N GLU A 215 -11.53 1.38 -3.08
CA GLU A 215 -10.81 1.32 -4.35
C GLU A 215 -9.85 0.12 -4.41
N ASP A 216 -9.12 -0.11 -3.33
CA ASP A 216 -8.19 -1.23 -3.18
C ASP A 216 -8.94 -2.57 -3.04
N TYR A 217 -9.97 -2.60 -2.20
CA TYR A 217 -10.74 -3.81 -1.98
C TYR A 217 -11.53 -4.24 -3.24
N ASP A 218 -12.07 -3.28 -3.98
CA ASP A 218 -12.75 -3.54 -5.27
C ASP A 218 -11.76 -4.13 -6.29
N LEU A 219 -10.52 -3.64 -6.32
CA LEU A 219 -9.46 -4.21 -7.15
C LEU A 219 -9.18 -5.67 -6.79
N TRP A 220 -8.99 -5.99 -5.50
CA TRP A 220 -8.72 -7.37 -5.07
C TRP A 220 -9.90 -8.30 -5.35
N VAL A 221 -11.14 -7.82 -5.22
CA VAL A 221 -12.34 -8.58 -5.57
C VAL A 221 -12.38 -8.89 -7.07
N ARG A 222 -12.03 -7.93 -7.93
CA ARG A 222 -11.98 -8.16 -9.38
C ARG A 222 -10.84 -9.10 -9.77
N MET A 223 -9.65 -8.91 -9.22
CA MET A 223 -8.52 -9.82 -9.42
C MET A 223 -8.88 -11.25 -9.00
N TYR A 224 -9.49 -11.43 -7.83
CA TYR A 224 -9.93 -12.74 -7.35
C TYR A 224 -11.00 -13.37 -8.27
N ARG A 225 -11.97 -12.59 -8.75
CA ARG A 225 -12.96 -13.04 -9.75
C ARG A 225 -12.29 -13.50 -11.05
N ASP A 226 -11.24 -12.80 -11.46
CA ASP A 226 -10.48 -13.05 -12.69
C ASP A 226 -9.38 -14.13 -12.47
N HIS A 227 -9.50 -14.91 -11.38
CA HIS A 227 -8.66 -16.02 -10.99
C HIS A 227 -7.22 -15.69 -10.60
N ALA A 228 -6.92 -14.44 -10.27
CA ALA A 228 -5.63 -14.07 -9.70
C ALA A 228 -5.41 -14.72 -8.32
N VAL A 229 -4.21 -15.18 -8.08
CA VAL A 229 -3.81 -15.80 -6.82
C VAL A 229 -3.30 -14.72 -5.85
N LEU A 230 -4.00 -14.58 -4.74
CA LEU A 230 -3.67 -13.63 -3.67
C LEU A 230 -3.07 -14.38 -2.48
N ALA A 231 -2.02 -13.83 -1.87
CA ALA A 231 -1.36 -14.41 -0.70
C ALA A 231 -0.85 -13.32 0.25
N ASN A 232 -0.51 -13.70 1.48
CA ASN A 232 0.10 -12.78 2.44
C ASN A 232 1.18 -13.49 3.27
N LEU A 233 2.25 -12.74 3.57
CA LEU A 233 3.27 -13.15 4.51
C LEU A 233 2.82 -12.90 5.97
N PRO A 234 3.22 -13.73 6.93
CA PRO A 234 2.99 -13.46 8.35
C PRO A 234 3.83 -12.29 8.86
N ASP A 235 4.92 -11.97 8.17
CA ASP A 235 5.90 -10.95 8.54
C ASP A 235 5.29 -9.55 8.59
N THR A 236 5.80 -8.72 9.51
CA THR A 236 5.56 -7.28 9.48
C THR A 236 6.37 -6.67 8.32
N LEU A 237 5.66 -6.17 7.32
CA LEU A 237 6.27 -5.60 6.12
C LEU A 237 6.28 -4.06 6.13
N LEU A 238 5.45 -3.45 6.98
CA LEU A 238 5.25 -2.01 6.97
C LEU A 238 4.81 -1.53 8.36
N TYR A 239 5.28 -0.37 8.74
CA TYR A 239 4.85 0.38 9.91
C TYR A 239 3.93 1.52 9.42
N MET A 240 2.64 1.38 9.71
CA MET A 240 1.59 2.30 9.27
C MET A 240 1.31 3.36 10.32
N ARG A 241 1.36 4.63 9.92
CA ARG A 241 1.02 5.76 10.77
C ARG A 241 -0.49 5.92 10.87
N VAL A 242 -1.06 5.83 12.09
CA VAL A 242 -2.52 5.87 12.30
C VAL A 242 -3.02 7.13 13.00
N ASN A 243 -2.32 8.25 12.85
CA ASN A 243 -2.70 9.52 13.44
C ASN A 243 -4.10 9.97 12.97
N GLY A 244 -5.14 9.77 13.80
CA GLY A 244 -6.50 10.25 13.51
C GLY A 244 -7.32 9.52 12.45
N MET A 245 -6.84 8.41 11.91
CA MET A 245 -7.46 7.69 10.78
C MET A 245 -8.87 7.13 11.06
N HIS A 246 -9.22 6.89 12.33
CA HIS A 246 -10.49 6.25 12.71
C HIS A 246 -11.75 7.09 12.46
N GLN A 247 -11.62 8.39 12.25
CA GLN A 247 -12.75 9.31 12.10
C GLN A 247 -13.42 9.22 10.71
N ARG A 248 -12.72 8.73 9.69
CA ARG A 248 -13.17 8.77 8.29
C ARG A 248 -14.18 7.68 7.89
N ARG A 249 -14.35 6.60 8.69
CA ARG A 249 -15.14 5.41 8.32
C ARG A 249 -16.47 5.37 9.06
N GLY A 250 -17.38 6.30 8.77
CA GLY A 250 -18.73 6.31 9.35
C GLY A 250 -19.63 7.38 8.77
N GLY A 251 -20.93 7.31 9.15
CA GLY A 251 -21.96 8.21 8.67
C GLY A 251 -22.65 7.74 7.40
N VAL A 252 -23.60 8.55 6.91
CA VAL A 252 -24.50 8.20 5.81
C VAL A 252 -23.77 7.97 4.48
N GLU A 253 -22.77 8.80 4.17
CA GLU A 253 -22.00 8.66 2.92
C GLU A 253 -21.17 7.37 2.91
N TYR A 254 -20.59 7.00 4.05
CA TYR A 254 -19.88 5.73 4.15
C TYR A 254 -20.86 4.53 4.08
N ALA A 255 -22.07 4.65 4.64
CA ALA A 255 -23.11 3.63 4.49
C ALA A 255 -23.55 3.43 3.04
N LYS A 256 -23.73 4.51 2.27
CA LYS A 256 -24.00 4.45 0.82
C LYS A 256 -22.86 3.77 0.05
N ALA A 257 -21.62 4.09 0.38
CA ALA A 257 -20.45 3.46 -0.24
C ALA A 257 -20.40 1.95 0.07
N ILE A 258 -20.71 1.53 1.30
CA ILE A 258 -20.83 0.10 1.65
C ILE A 258 -21.87 -0.58 0.76
N ILE A 259 -23.08 -0.01 0.62
CA ILE A 259 -24.14 -0.59 -0.19
C ILE A 259 -23.70 -0.70 -1.66
N SER A 260 -23.11 0.36 -2.22
CA SER A 260 -22.62 0.38 -3.60
C SER A 260 -21.54 -0.69 -3.83
N PHE A 261 -20.56 -0.78 -2.95
CA PHE A 261 -19.50 -1.77 -3.06
C PHE A 261 -20.01 -3.21 -2.91
N ARG A 262 -20.89 -3.47 -1.94
CA ARG A 262 -21.50 -4.78 -1.74
C ARG A 262 -22.37 -5.22 -2.92
N ASN A 263 -23.07 -4.26 -3.55
CA ASN A 263 -23.83 -4.51 -4.75
C ASN A 263 -22.91 -4.93 -5.92
N ARG A 264 -21.73 -4.30 -6.07
CA ARG A 264 -20.72 -4.75 -7.04
C ARG A 264 -20.26 -6.18 -6.77
N MET A 265 -19.96 -6.53 -5.51
CA MET A 265 -19.56 -7.90 -5.15
C MET A 265 -20.64 -8.92 -5.50
N TYR A 266 -21.94 -8.56 -5.30
CA TYR A 266 -23.06 -9.39 -5.74
C TYR A 266 -23.14 -9.51 -7.27
N GLN A 267 -23.02 -8.41 -7.98
CA GLN A 267 -23.01 -8.39 -9.46
C GLN A 267 -21.83 -9.18 -10.05
N TYR A 268 -20.70 -9.19 -9.39
CA TYR A 268 -19.53 -10.00 -9.77
C TYR A 268 -19.69 -11.49 -9.44
N GLY A 269 -20.80 -11.89 -8.81
CA GLY A 269 -21.05 -13.29 -8.44
C GLY A 269 -20.27 -13.77 -7.22
N LEU A 270 -19.57 -12.88 -6.52
CA LEU A 270 -18.81 -13.24 -5.31
C LEU A 270 -19.70 -13.49 -4.10
N LEU A 271 -20.84 -12.81 -4.03
CA LEU A 271 -21.85 -12.98 -2.99
C LEU A 271 -23.16 -13.49 -3.61
N ASN A 272 -23.78 -14.48 -2.96
CA ASN A 272 -25.17 -14.82 -3.23
C ASN A 272 -26.12 -13.92 -2.42
N LEU A 273 -27.43 -13.96 -2.71
CA LEU A 273 -28.41 -13.09 -2.07
C LEU A 273 -28.51 -13.30 -0.55
N ALA A 274 -28.34 -14.54 -0.10
CA ALA A 274 -28.38 -14.91 1.32
C ALA A 274 -27.14 -14.38 2.09
N GLU A 275 -26.01 -14.20 1.41
CA GLU A 275 -24.81 -13.57 1.95
C GLU A 275 -24.88 -12.03 1.85
N TYR A 276 -25.34 -11.52 0.69
CA TYR A 276 -25.39 -10.09 0.39
C TYR A 276 -26.23 -9.30 1.40
N LEU A 277 -27.50 -9.73 1.63
CA LEU A 277 -28.43 -8.97 2.46
C LEU A 277 -27.96 -8.83 3.92
N PRO A 278 -27.67 -9.92 4.67
CA PRO A 278 -27.29 -9.81 6.08
C PRO A 278 -25.93 -9.14 6.28
N MET A 279 -24.95 -9.44 5.41
CA MET A 279 -23.63 -8.83 5.53
C MET A 279 -23.65 -7.31 5.23
N THR A 280 -24.46 -6.88 4.27
CA THR A 280 -24.63 -5.46 3.95
C THR A 280 -25.35 -4.74 5.09
N ALA A 281 -26.46 -5.28 5.57
CA ALA A 281 -27.22 -4.71 6.68
C ALA A 281 -26.35 -4.55 7.94
N ALA A 282 -25.63 -5.59 8.34
CA ALA A 282 -24.74 -5.54 9.50
C ALA A 282 -23.68 -4.43 9.39
N ARG A 283 -23.03 -4.29 8.23
CA ARG A 283 -22.02 -3.25 8.02
C ARG A 283 -22.61 -1.84 7.99
N VAL A 284 -23.75 -1.66 7.35
CA VAL A 284 -24.46 -0.38 7.33
C VAL A 284 -24.85 0.03 8.75
N LEU A 285 -25.42 -0.87 9.53
CA LEU A 285 -25.78 -0.61 10.93
C LEU A 285 -24.55 -0.17 11.75
N ILE A 286 -23.43 -0.90 11.64
CA ILE A 286 -22.18 -0.53 12.33
C ILE A 286 -21.67 0.85 11.88
N SER A 287 -21.80 1.20 10.60
CA SER A 287 -21.36 2.50 10.09
C SER A 287 -22.15 3.69 10.60
N LEU A 288 -23.41 3.46 10.99
CA LEU A 288 -24.31 4.48 11.53
C LEU A 288 -24.20 4.65 13.05
N ILE A 289 -23.51 3.74 13.74
CA ILE A 289 -23.27 3.83 15.20
C ILE A 289 -22.33 5.03 15.48
N PRO A 290 -22.56 5.78 16.61
CA PRO A 290 -21.67 6.86 17.02
C PRO A 290 -20.21 6.44 17.14
N ASN A 291 -19.28 7.37 16.84
CA ASN A 291 -17.84 7.08 16.73
C ASN A 291 -17.25 6.38 17.98
N PHE A 292 -17.68 6.77 19.19
CA PHE A 292 -17.16 6.18 20.43
C PHE A 292 -17.52 4.71 20.59
N MET A 293 -18.77 4.32 20.24
CA MET A 293 -19.21 2.91 20.28
C MET A 293 -18.54 2.10 19.19
N ARG A 294 -18.35 2.70 18.00
CA ARG A 294 -17.68 2.06 16.88
C ARG A 294 -16.22 1.77 17.20
N LYS A 295 -15.49 2.74 17.80
CA LYS A 295 -14.12 2.54 18.28
C LYS A 295 -14.03 1.35 19.23
N TYR A 296 -14.91 1.29 20.24
CA TYR A 296 -14.95 0.18 21.19
C TYR A 296 -15.14 -1.20 20.50
N LEU A 297 -16.05 -1.27 19.51
CA LEU A 297 -16.30 -2.52 18.76
C LEU A 297 -15.09 -2.92 17.90
N TYR A 298 -14.39 -1.96 17.29
CA TYR A 298 -13.19 -2.21 16.49
C TYR A 298 -12.03 -2.68 17.36
N ASP A 299 -11.76 -2.01 18.46
CA ASP A 299 -10.68 -2.35 19.39
C ASP A 299 -10.85 -3.76 19.97
N LYS A 300 -12.08 -4.14 20.33
CA LYS A 300 -12.36 -5.44 20.95
C LYS A 300 -12.40 -6.63 19.98
N LYS A 301 -12.77 -6.43 18.70
CA LYS A 301 -13.01 -7.54 17.75
C LYS A 301 -11.97 -7.66 16.62
N LEU A 302 -11.18 -6.63 16.33
CA LEU A 302 -10.46 -6.53 15.08
C LEU A 302 -8.94 -6.34 15.20
N ARG A 303 -8.47 -6.02 16.40
CA ARG A 303 -7.05 -5.79 16.67
C ARG A 303 -6.56 -6.80 17.69
N LYS A 304 -5.44 -7.45 17.37
CA LYS A 304 -4.62 -8.10 18.38
C LYS A 304 -3.80 -6.98 19.04
N HIS A 305 -4.19 -6.59 20.24
CA HIS A 305 -3.35 -5.77 21.11
C HIS A 305 -2.20 -6.62 21.64
N MET A 306 -1.05 -5.97 21.82
CA MET A 306 0.04 -6.56 22.60
C MET A 306 -0.36 -6.73 24.07
#